data_3be99889a4a38d130686f7008fcf0286
#
_entry.id   3be99889a4a38d130686f7008fcf0286
#
_cell.length_a   1.000
_cell.length_b   1.000
_cell.length_c   1.000
_cell.angle_alpha   90.00
_cell.angle_beta   90.00
_cell.angle_gamma   90.00
#
_symmetry.space_group_name_H-M   'P 1'
#
loop_
_entity.id
_entity.type
_entity.pdbx_description
1 polymer ?
#
loop_
_entity_poly.entity_id
_entity_poly.type
_entity_poly.pdbx_seq_one_letter_code
_entity_poly.pdbx_strand_id
1 'polypeptide(L)'
;CFRRVKRLREEKIIVNDVALVDPFKVGRPLIVFVNITLEKQREDLLTHFERKMHEEPEVMQCYFVSGDTDYLLIIHVKDMNHYNEFARRVFANEPNIRKFRSSFCLNRTKYNTQVVLDE
;
A
#
# COMPACT_ATOMS: atom_id res chain seq x y z
N CYS A 1 -14.67 -9.73 20.40
CA CYS A 1 -14.25 -9.89 20.13
C CYS A 1 -13.45 -9.90 20.27
N PHE A 2 -13.36 -9.64 20.98
CA PHE A 2 -12.45 -9.90 20.55
C PHE A 2 -12.71 -10.94 19.93
N ARG A 3 -13.75 -11.55 20.33
CA ARG A 3 -13.99 -12.40 19.61
C ARG A 3 -14.25 -11.85 18.46
N ARG A 4 -14.98 -10.89 18.44
CA ARG A 4 -15.09 -10.36 17.35
C ARG A 4 -13.81 -9.84 17.08
N VAL A 5 -13.19 -9.26 17.95
CA VAL A 5 -11.95 -8.77 17.72
C VAL A 5 -11.12 -9.95 17.53
N LYS A 6 -11.34 -10.99 18.27
CA LYS A 6 -10.62 -12.09 18.12
C LYS A 6 -10.86 -12.72 16.86
N ARG A 7 -12.06 -12.78 16.42
CA ARG A 7 -12.35 -13.38 15.26
C ARG A 7 -11.79 -12.59 14.16
N LEU A 8 -11.86 -11.33 14.25
CA LEU A 8 -11.33 -10.51 13.26
C LEU A 8 -9.86 -10.71 13.29
N ARG A 9 -9.32 -10.92 14.42
CA ARG A 9 -7.93 -11.12 14.52
C ARG A 9 -7.54 -12.37 13.88
N GLU A 10 -8.26 -13.40 14.04
CA GLU A 10 -7.94 -14.60 13.44
C GLU A 10 -7.98 -14.49 11.99
N GLU A 11 -8.87 -13.72 11.46
CA GLU A 11 -8.97 -13.59 10.08
C GLU A 11 -8.01 -12.63 9.57
N LYS A 12 -7.70 -11.66 10.32
CA LYS A 12 -6.81 -10.75 9.86
C LYS A 12 -6.49 -9.77 10.85
N ILE A 13 -7.22 -9.62 11.82
CA ILE A 13 -6.98 -8.62 12.75
C ILE A 13 -5.73 -8.85 13.48
N ILE A 14 -5.43 -10.07 13.63
CA ILE A 14 -4.25 -10.39 14.33
C ILE A 14 -3.08 -9.78 13.72
N VAL A 15 -3.14 -9.65 12.45
CA VAL A 15 -2.06 -9.08 11.78
C VAL A 15 -1.94 -7.66 12.11
N ASN A 16 -2.84 -7.18 12.89
CA ASN A 16 -2.75 -5.84 13.28
C ASN A 16 -1.46 -5.55 13.93
N ASP A 17 -0.89 -6.52 14.54
CA ASP A 17 0.35 -6.28 15.19
C ASP A 17 1.36 -5.83 14.18
N VAL A 18 1.26 -6.32 12.99
CA VAL A 18 2.18 -5.97 11.97
C VAL A 18 1.89 -4.55 11.54
N ALA A 19 0.63 -4.22 11.46
CA ALA A 19 0.26 -2.91 11.04
C ALA A 19 0.72 -1.85 12.02
N LEU A 20 1.02 -2.23 13.21
CA LEU A 20 1.46 -1.27 14.18
C LEU A 20 2.97 -1.09 14.21
N VAL A 21 3.69 -1.78 13.36
CA VAL A 21 5.12 -1.64 13.32
C VAL A 21 5.46 -0.29 12.72
N ASP A 22 6.31 0.46 13.40
CA ASP A 22 6.71 1.77 12.95
C ASP A 22 7.74 1.60 11.83
N PRO A 23 7.48 2.12 10.64
CA PRO A 23 8.40 1.97 9.53
C PRO A 23 9.78 2.54 9.81
N PHE A 24 9.85 3.56 10.66
CA PHE A 24 11.15 4.15 10.97
C PHE A 24 11.97 3.18 11.81
N LYS A 25 11.31 2.38 12.62
CA LYS A 25 12.02 1.44 13.48
C LYS A 25 12.49 0.21 12.73
N VAL A 26 11.90 -0.10 11.61
CA VAL A 26 12.34 -1.25 10.84
C VAL A 26 13.23 -0.85 9.67
N GLY A 27 13.70 0.39 9.66
CA GLY A 27 14.66 0.80 8.64
C GLY A 27 14.07 1.20 7.30
N ARG A 28 12.80 1.52 7.27
CA ARG A 28 12.15 1.97 6.03
C ARG A 28 11.47 3.31 6.27
N PRO A 29 12.24 4.36 6.52
CA PRO A 29 11.65 5.65 6.89
C PRO A 29 11.02 6.43 5.76
N LEU A 30 11.31 6.08 4.50
CA LEU A 30 10.75 6.85 3.40
C LEU A 30 9.41 6.27 3.01
N ILE A 31 8.37 7.09 3.12
CA ILE A 31 7.01 6.69 2.77
C ILE A 31 6.66 7.35 1.45
N VAL A 32 6.21 6.56 0.50
CA VAL A 32 5.88 7.04 -0.82
C VAL A 32 4.43 6.74 -1.13
N PHE A 33 3.72 7.74 -1.63
CA PHE A 33 2.34 7.57 -2.06
C PHE A 33 2.35 7.52 -3.58
N VAL A 34 1.85 6.44 -4.15
CA VAL A 34 1.88 6.28 -5.60
C VAL A 34 0.47 6.14 -6.14
N ASN A 35 0.14 6.99 -7.10
CA ASN A 35 -1.15 6.92 -7.78
C ASN A 35 -0.91 6.18 -9.09
N ILE A 36 -1.67 5.12 -9.32
CA ILE A 36 -1.51 4.28 -10.50
C ILE A 36 -2.73 4.44 -11.41
N THR A 37 -2.49 4.68 -12.68
CA THR A 37 -3.55 4.71 -13.67
C THR A 37 -3.29 3.55 -14.63
N LEU A 38 -4.30 2.70 -14.80
CA LEU A 38 -4.16 1.54 -15.65
C LEU A 38 -4.69 1.80 -17.06
N GLU A 39 -4.16 1.07 -18.03
CA GLU A 39 -4.62 1.18 -19.40
C GLU A 39 -6.00 0.57 -19.51
N LYS A 40 -6.21 -0.58 -18.90
CA LYS A 40 -7.49 -1.28 -18.96
C LYS A 40 -7.91 -1.73 -17.58
N GLN A 41 -9.21 -1.61 -17.30
CA GLN A 41 -9.74 -1.96 -16.00
C GLN A 41 -10.55 -3.24 -16.01
N ARG A 42 -10.16 -4.20 -16.84
CA ARG A 42 -10.85 -5.49 -16.85
C ARG A 42 -10.61 -6.22 -15.55
N GLU A 43 -11.59 -6.98 -15.15
CA GLU A 43 -11.52 -7.68 -13.87
C GLU A 43 -10.28 -8.55 -13.71
N ASP A 44 -9.91 -9.27 -14.77
CA ASP A 44 -8.74 -10.12 -14.70
C ASP A 44 -7.45 -9.31 -14.53
N LEU A 45 -7.40 -8.14 -15.14
CA LEU A 45 -6.22 -7.31 -15.03
C LEU A 45 -6.15 -6.63 -13.67
N LEU A 46 -7.29 -6.29 -13.10
CA LEU A 46 -7.31 -5.71 -11.76
C LEU A 46 -6.87 -6.75 -10.76
N THR A 47 -7.35 -7.98 -10.89
CA THR A 47 -6.97 -9.05 -9.99
C THR A 47 -5.48 -9.34 -10.09
N HIS A 48 -4.96 -9.32 -11.30
CA HIS A 48 -3.54 -9.57 -11.52
C HIS A 48 -2.70 -8.49 -10.82
N PHE A 49 -3.10 -7.23 -10.98
CA PHE A 49 -2.37 -6.13 -10.38
C PHE A 49 -2.40 -6.24 -8.85
N GLU A 50 -3.56 -6.52 -8.30
CA GLU A 50 -3.69 -6.61 -6.85
C GLU A 50 -2.86 -7.75 -6.29
N ARG A 51 -2.82 -8.88 -6.98
CA ARG A 51 -2.03 -9.99 -6.52
C ARG A 51 -0.56 -9.64 -6.54
N LYS A 52 -0.14 -8.94 -7.59
CA LYS A 52 1.24 -8.56 -7.71
C LYS A 52 1.64 -7.60 -6.59
N MET A 53 0.77 -6.65 -6.27
CA MET A 53 1.06 -5.72 -5.20
C MET A 53 1.10 -6.43 -3.85
N HIS A 54 0.27 -7.46 -3.70
CA HIS A 54 0.23 -8.21 -2.46
C HIS A 54 1.54 -8.93 -2.20
N GLU A 55 2.25 -9.28 -3.25
CA GLU A 55 3.49 -10.02 -3.12
C GLU A 55 4.70 -9.13 -2.88
N GLU A 56 4.55 -7.83 -3.01
CA GLU A 56 5.68 -6.92 -2.85
C GLU A 56 5.77 -6.42 -1.42
N PRO A 57 6.84 -6.74 -0.72
CA PRO A 57 6.94 -6.36 0.69
C PRO A 57 7.02 -4.86 0.92
N GLU A 58 7.43 -4.09 -0.07
CA GLU A 58 7.50 -2.64 0.09
C GLU A 58 6.11 -2.01 0.07
N VAL A 59 5.13 -2.68 -0.53
CA VAL A 59 3.77 -2.13 -0.62
C VAL A 59 3.04 -2.46 0.66
N MET A 60 2.82 -1.44 1.48
CA MET A 60 2.17 -1.63 2.76
C MET A 60 0.67 -1.55 2.65
N GLN A 61 0.16 -0.75 1.74
CA GLN A 61 -1.28 -0.60 1.56
C GLN A 61 -1.56 -0.38 0.09
N CYS A 62 -2.69 -0.90 -0.36
CA CYS A 62 -3.10 -0.77 -1.75
C CYS A 62 -4.59 -0.56 -1.76
N TYR A 63 -5.04 0.58 -2.29
CA TYR A 63 -6.45 0.93 -2.33
C TYR A 63 -6.93 1.08 -3.76
N PHE A 64 -8.08 0.51 -4.06
CA PHE A 64 -8.72 0.70 -5.34
C PHE A 64 -9.62 1.94 -5.15
N VAL A 65 -9.36 2.99 -5.90
CA VAL A 65 -10.01 4.27 -5.66
C VAL A 65 -10.80 4.74 -6.86
N SER A 66 -11.70 5.66 -6.64
CA SER A 66 -12.44 6.26 -7.74
C SER A 66 -11.74 7.56 -8.11
N GLY A 67 -12.02 8.06 -9.30
CA GLY A 67 -11.45 9.31 -9.76
C GLY A 67 -10.52 9.11 -10.93
N ASP A 68 -9.53 9.98 -11.04
CA ASP A 68 -8.63 9.97 -12.18
C ASP A 68 -7.63 8.83 -12.16
N THR A 69 -7.42 8.23 -11.02
CA THR A 69 -6.47 7.12 -10.92
C THR A 69 -7.22 5.88 -10.47
N ASP A 70 -6.60 4.73 -10.65
CA ASP A 70 -7.24 3.47 -10.30
C ASP A 70 -6.81 2.94 -8.95
N TYR A 71 -5.55 3.11 -8.61
CA TYR A 71 -5.03 2.61 -7.34
C TYR A 71 -4.17 3.63 -6.62
N LEU A 72 -4.21 3.58 -5.32
CA LEU A 72 -3.33 4.37 -4.48
C LEU A 72 -2.53 3.39 -3.64
N LEU A 73 -1.22 3.48 -3.73
CA LEU A 73 -0.34 2.61 -2.98
C LEU A 73 0.41 3.41 -1.92
N ILE A 74 0.60 2.80 -0.77
CA ILE A 74 1.45 3.37 0.27
C ILE A 74 2.64 2.44 0.38
N ILE A 75 3.82 2.95 0.09
CA ILE A 75 5.03 2.15 0.00
C ILE A 75 6.05 2.64 1.02
N HIS A 76 6.71 1.71 1.69
CA HIS A 76 7.76 2.04 2.65
C HIS A 76 9.08 1.49 2.14
N VAL A 77 10.07 2.37 1.97
CA VAL A 77 11.38 1.98 1.47
C VAL A 77 12.46 2.63 2.31
N LYS A 78 13.69 2.19 2.12
CA LYS A 78 14.80 2.68 2.91
C LYS A 78 15.25 4.06 2.45
N ASP A 79 15.31 4.27 1.17
CA ASP A 79 15.79 5.52 0.61
C ASP A 79 15.37 5.63 -0.85
N MET A 80 15.81 6.68 -1.52
CA MET A 80 15.43 6.89 -2.91
C MET A 80 15.95 5.82 -3.84
N ASN A 81 17.13 5.29 -3.59
CA ASN A 81 17.66 4.23 -4.43
C ASN A 81 16.78 3.00 -4.33
N HIS A 82 16.35 2.67 -3.13
CA HIS A 82 15.47 1.54 -2.91
C HIS A 82 14.16 1.75 -3.68
N TYR A 83 13.61 2.97 -3.63
CA TYR A 83 12.38 3.25 -4.34
C TYR A 83 12.57 3.14 -5.85
N ASN A 84 13.68 3.66 -6.36
CA ASN A 84 13.94 3.60 -7.79
C ASN A 84 14.06 2.16 -8.27
N GLU A 85 14.70 1.30 -7.51
CA GLU A 85 14.82 -0.10 -7.86
C GLU A 85 13.47 -0.77 -7.83
N PHE A 86 12.67 -0.46 -6.81
CA PHE A 86 11.35 -1.02 -6.68
C PHE A 86 10.49 -0.61 -7.88
N ALA A 87 10.47 0.68 -8.20
CA ALA A 87 9.63 1.18 -9.28
C ALA A 87 10.05 0.58 -10.62
N ARG A 88 11.34 0.43 -10.83
CA ARG A 88 11.82 -0.13 -12.07
C ARG A 88 11.44 -1.60 -12.18
N ARG A 89 11.56 -2.34 -11.09
CA ARG A 89 11.25 -3.74 -11.10
C ARG A 89 9.76 -4.01 -11.21
N VAL A 90 8.96 -3.22 -10.52
CA VAL A 90 7.53 -3.47 -10.42
C VAL A 90 6.72 -2.71 -11.44
N PHE A 91 6.89 -1.39 -11.50
CA PHE A 91 6.04 -0.59 -12.35
C PHE A 91 6.48 -0.58 -13.81
N ALA A 92 7.76 -0.51 -14.05
CA ALA A 92 8.24 -0.44 -15.43
C ALA A 92 7.99 -1.74 -16.19
N ASN A 93 7.84 -2.84 -15.47
CA ASN A 93 7.60 -4.12 -16.11
C ASN A 93 6.13 -4.51 -16.16
N GLU A 94 5.24 -3.60 -15.80
CA GLU A 94 3.82 -3.90 -15.78
C GLU A 94 3.16 -3.21 -16.98
N PRO A 95 2.86 -3.96 -18.04
CA PRO A 95 2.36 -3.33 -19.26
C PRO A 95 1.02 -2.64 -19.12
N ASN A 96 0.22 -3.02 -18.14
CA ASN A 96 -1.08 -2.41 -17.98
C ASN A 96 -1.05 -1.09 -17.21
N ILE A 97 0.12 -0.69 -16.70
CA ILE A 97 0.20 0.60 -16.04
C ILE A 97 0.40 1.65 -17.11
N ARG A 98 -0.57 2.56 -17.23
CA ARG A 98 -0.48 3.63 -18.19
C ARG A 98 0.45 4.71 -17.68
N LYS A 99 0.32 5.05 -16.41
CA LYS A 99 1.22 6.01 -15.80
C LYS A 99 1.13 5.89 -14.29
N PHE A 100 2.14 6.36 -13.60
CA PHE A 100 2.09 6.40 -12.14
C PHE A 100 2.74 7.71 -11.69
N ARG A 101 2.28 8.20 -10.56
CA ARG A 101 2.80 9.43 -10.00
C ARG A 101 3.19 9.18 -8.56
N SER A 102 4.43 9.53 -8.22
CA SER A 102 4.95 9.30 -6.88
C SER A 102 5.00 10.60 -6.10
N SER A 103 4.55 10.54 -4.86
CA SER A 103 4.65 11.67 -3.95
C SER A 103 5.34 11.18 -2.70
N PHE A 104 6.35 11.91 -2.25
CA PHE A 104 7.14 11.46 -1.12
C PHE A 104 6.66 12.18 0.15
N CYS A 105 6.47 11.42 1.21
CA CYS A 105 6.00 11.98 2.47
C CYS A 105 7.12 12.79 3.10
N LEU A 106 6.89 14.07 3.29
CA LEU A 106 7.88 14.92 3.91
C LEU A 106 7.79 14.87 5.42
N ASN A 107 6.57 14.72 5.94
CA ASN A 107 6.37 14.71 7.38
C ASN A 107 5.02 14.08 7.69
N ARG A 108 5.03 13.05 8.52
CA ARG A 108 3.77 12.43 8.93
C ARG A 108 3.27 13.20 10.14
N THR A 109 2.31 14.07 9.95
CA THR A 109 1.86 14.94 11.02
C THR A 109 0.87 14.26 11.96
N LYS A 110 0.23 13.19 11.52
CA LYS A 110 -0.68 12.44 12.37
C LYS A 110 -0.82 11.03 11.82
N TYR A 111 -0.76 10.06 12.68
CA TYR A 111 -0.97 8.68 12.27
C TYR A 111 -1.69 7.99 13.43
N ASN A 112 -2.91 7.56 13.19
CA ASN A 112 -3.73 6.93 14.20
C ASN A 112 -4.39 5.72 13.59
N THR A 113 -4.15 4.54 14.15
CA THR A 113 -4.72 3.33 13.63
C THR A 113 -6.01 2.95 14.35
N GLN A 114 -6.38 3.71 15.37
CA GLN A 114 -7.60 3.42 16.09
C GLN A 114 -8.76 4.14 15.46
N VAL A 115 -9.81 3.42 15.17
CA VAL A 115 -11.00 4.00 14.57
C VAL A 115 -11.99 4.32 15.65
N VAL A 116 -12.52 5.55 15.62
CA VAL A 116 -13.52 5.95 16.61
C VAL A 116 -14.83 5.34 16.18
N LEU A 117 -15.48 4.66 17.12
CA LEU A 117 -16.76 4.05 16.83
C LEU A 117 -17.89 5.04 17.08
N ASP A 118 -18.81 5.09 16.13
CA ASP A 118 -19.96 5.97 16.29
C ASP A 118 -21.02 5.23 17.05
N GLU A 119 -21.69 5.89 17.93
CA GLU A 119 -22.72 5.23 18.72
C GLU A 119 -24.07 5.39 18.10
#